data_e16be636324daea321505d080e7d535f
#
_entry.id   e16be636324daea321505d080e7d535f
#
_cell.length_a   1.000
_cell.length_b   1.000
_cell.length_c   1.000
_cell.angle_alpha   90.00
_cell.angle_beta   90.00
_cell.angle_gamma   90.00
#
_symmetry.space_group_name_H-M   'P 1'
#
loop_
_entity.id
_entity.type
_entity.pdbx_description
1 polymer ?
#
loop_
_entity_poly.entity_id
_entity_poly.type
_entity_poly.pdbx_seq_one_letter_code
_entity_poly.pdbx_strand_id
1 'polypeptide(L)'
;MNKVVKKLEIKNKLGLHARAAALLVQTVNKFAAQVQVSKDGQSADGRSIMGVLTLAAAQGSKIHVEASGEDAEQVIKALEKLIDARFNENE
;
A
#
# COMPACT_ATOMS: atom_id res chain seq x y z
N MET A 1 0.83 20.04 -7.95
CA MET A 1 0.38 19.05 -6.97
C MET A 1 1.55 18.23 -6.47
N ASN A 2 1.50 17.86 -5.20
CA ASN A 2 2.55 17.01 -4.63
C ASN A 2 2.42 15.59 -5.16
N LYS A 3 3.56 15.02 -5.50
CA LYS A 3 3.63 13.63 -5.89
C LYS A 3 4.78 12.98 -5.14
N VAL A 4 4.49 11.90 -4.44
CA VAL A 4 5.48 11.18 -3.63
C VAL A 4 5.50 9.73 -4.09
N VAL A 5 6.70 9.22 -4.33
CA VAL A 5 6.88 7.81 -4.69
C VAL A 5 7.78 7.18 -3.65
N LYS A 6 7.37 6.04 -3.13
CA LYS A 6 8.17 5.34 -2.13
C LYS A 6 8.14 3.83 -2.38
N LYS A 7 9.29 3.22 -2.21
CA LYS A 7 9.43 1.77 -2.31
C LYS A 7 9.32 1.20 -0.90
N LEU A 8 8.40 0.28 -0.69
CA LEU A 8 8.14 -0.32 0.61
C LEU A 8 8.27 -1.83 0.51
N GLU A 9 8.81 -2.44 1.54
CA GLU A 9 8.97 -3.89 1.59
C GLU A 9 7.85 -4.50 2.43
N ILE A 10 7.20 -5.53 1.90
CA ILE A 10 6.14 -6.25 2.61
C ILE A 10 6.81 -7.10 3.71
N LYS A 11 6.42 -6.87 4.95
CA LYS A 11 7.09 -7.47 6.11
C LYS A 11 6.31 -8.59 6.77
N ASN A 12 4.99 -8.63 6.58
CA ASN A 12 4.17 -9.64 7.23
C ASN A 12 4.27 -10.98 6.50
N LYS A 13 4.11 -12.05 7.26
CA LYS A 13 4.33 -13.40 6.76
C LYS A 13 3.41 -13.77 5.60
N LEU A 14 2.15 -13.36 5.69
CA LEU A 14 1.15 -13.71 4.69
C LEU A 14 1.13 -12.78 3.47
N GLY A 15 1.91 -11.71 3.50
CA GLY A 15 1.94 -10.77 2.38
C GLY A 15 0.64 -9.98 2.25
N LEU A 16 0.39 -9.49 1.04
CA LEU A 16 -0.83 -8.70 0.75
C LEU A 16 -2.02 -9.62 0.48
N HIS A 17 -2.42 -10.41 1.49
CA HIS A 17 -3.63 -11.23 1.41
C HIS A 17 -4.87 -10.34 1.60
N ALA A 18 -6.06 -10.95 1.54
CA ALA A 18 -7.31 -10.19 1.51
C ALA A 18 -7.44 -9.20 2.68
N ARG A 19 -7.11 -9.63 3.89
CA ARG A 19 -7.22 -8.76 5.07
C ARG A 19 -6.24 -7.60 5.00
N ALA A 20 -5.01 -7.88 4.60
CA ALA A 20 -3.98 -6.84 4.48
C ALA A 20 -4.35 -5.85 3.37
N ALA A 21 -4.86 -6.34 2.24
CA ALA A 21 -5.30 -5.49 1.16
C ALA A 21 -6.45 -4.59 1.61
N ALA A 22 -7.40 -5.13 2.39
CA ALA A 22 -8.50 -4.33 2.92
C ALA A 22 -7.99 -3.23 3.85
N LEU A 23 -7.03 -3.54 4.72
CA LEU A 23 -6.45 -2.54 5.62
C LEU A 23 -5.72 -1.45 4.84
N LEU A 24 -5.00 -1.83 3.79
CA LEU A 24 -4.32 -0.86 2.93
C LEU A 24 -5.34 0.09 2.30
N VAL A 25 -6.40 -0.46 1.71
CA VAL A 25 -7.44 0.35 1.06
C VAL A 25 -8.13 1.26 2.07
N GLN A 26 -8.46 0.74 3.26
CA GLN A 26 -9.08 1.55 4.32
C GLN A 26 -8.18 2.71 4.71
N THR A 27 -6.88 2.47 4.78
CA THR A 27 -5.93 3.53 5.11
C THR A 27 -5.91 4.59 4.02
N VAL A 28 -5.83 4.18 2.75
CA VAL A 28 -5.85 5.11 1.63
C VAL A 28 -7.14 5.95 1.63
N ASN A 29 -8.26 5.33 1.97
CA ASN A 29 -9.55 6.02 1.96
C ASN A 29 -9.69 7.12 3.01
N LYS A 30 -8.75 7.21 3.95
CA LYS A 30 -8.75 8.30 4.93
C LYS A 30 -8.16 9.60 4.38
N PHE A 31 -7.62 9.56 3.18
CA PHE A 31 -6.92 10.68 2.57
C PHE A 31 -7.54 11.02 1.23
N ALA A 32 -7.32 12.26 0.78
CA ALA A 32 -7.81 12.72 -0.51
C ALA A 32 -6.87 12.36 -1.66
N ALA A 33 -5.60 12.13 -1.37
CA ALA A 33 -4.61 11.84 -2.40
C ALA A 33 -4.99 10.63 -3.23
N GLN A 34 -4.62 10.67 -4.50
CA GLN A 34 -4.71 9.48 -5.35
C GLN A 34 -3.51 8.61 -5.09
N VAL A 35 -3.74 7.31 -4.94
CA VAL A 35 -2.68 6.37 -4.59
C VAL A 35 -2.68 5.23 -5.58
N GLN A 36 -1.50 4.92 -6.11
CA GLN A 36 -1.30 3.80 -6.99
C GLN A 36 -0.22 2.90 -6.41
N VAL A 37 -0.46 1.60 -6.43
CA VAL A 37 0.48 0.61 -5.91
C VAL A 37 0.91 -0.26 -7.07
N SER A 38 2.22 -0.49 -7.20
CA SER A 38 2.71 -1.30 -8.31
C SER A 38 3.77 -2.29 -7.84
N LYS A 39 3.91 -3.36 -8.61
CA LYS A 39 4.90 -4.41 -8.37
C LYS A 39 5.16 -5.11 -9.70
N ASP A 40 6.43 -5.22 -10.05
CA ASP A 40 6.87 -5.98 -11.23
C ASP A 40 6.13 -5.57 -12.51
N GLY A 41 5.92 -4.27 -12.69
CA GLY A 41 5.28 -3.73 -13.88
C GLY A 41 3.77 -3.72 -13.87
N GLN A 42 3.15 -4.27 -12.83
CA GLN A 42 1.68 -4.22 -12.65
C GLN A 42 1.32 -3.11 -11.69
N SER A 43 0.24 -2.41 -11.98
CA SER A 43 -0.25 -1.31 -11.13
C SER A 43 -1.68 -1.55 -10.71
N ALA A 44 -2.02 -1.05 -9.54
CA ALA A 44 -3.39 -1.12 -9.01
C ALA A 44 -3.72 0.18 -8.32
N ASP A 45 -5.01 0.55 -8.40
CA ASP A 45 -5.53 1.68 -7.63
C ASP A 45 -5.50 1.31 -6.16
N GLY A 46 -4.92 2.19 -5.33
CA GLY A 46 -4.85 1.98 -3.88
C GLY A 46 -6.21 1.92 -3.21
N ARG A 47 -7.29 2.22 -3.92
CA ARG A 47 -8.65 2.12 -3.40
C ARG A 47 -9.38 0.85 -3.86
N SER A 48 -8.70 -0.03 -4.60
CA SER A 48 -9.30 -1.26 -5.11
C SER A 48 -8.71 -2.46 -4.40
N ILE A 49 -9.49 -3.10 -3.53
CA ILE A 49 -9.04 -4.31 -2.83
C ILE A 49 -8.66 -5.39 -3.83
N MET A 50 -9.50 -5.62 -4.84
CA MET A 50 -9.22 -6.61 -5.87
C MET A 50 -7.95 -6.30 -6.64
N GLY A 51 -7.77 -5.02 -6.98
CA GLY A 51 -6.56 -4.59 -7.68
C GLY A 51 -5.29 -4.84 -6.87
N VAL A 52 -5.32 -4.50 -5.59
CA VAL A 52 -4.18 -4.71 -4.71
C VAL A 52 -3.88 -6.20 -4.56
N LEU A 53 -4.93 -7.03 -4.45
CA LEU A 53 -4.76 -8.48 -4.37
C LEU A 53 -4.07 -9.06 -5.60
N THR A 54 -4.36 -8.53 -6.78
CA THR A 54 -3.76 -9.07 -8.01
C THR A 54 -2.26 -8.86 -8.08
N LEU A 55 -1.69 -7.97 -7.27
CA LEU A 55 -0.25 -7.77 -7.24
C LEU A 55 0.46 -8.96 -6.60
N ALA A 56 -0.24 -9.75 -5.82
CA ALA A 56 0.28 -10.97 -5.20
C ALA A 56 1.61 -10.75 -4.47
N ALA A 57 1.72 -9.65 -3.74
CA ALA A 57 2.97 -9.29 -3.08
C ALA A 57 3.17 -10.13 -1.84
N ALA A 58 4.16 -11.02 -1.88
CA ALA A 58 4.51 -11.90 -0.77
C ALA A 58 5.47 -11.22 0.19
N GLN A 59 5.69 -11.83 1.35
CA GLN A 59 6.69 -11.34 2.30
C GLN A 59 8.04 -11.17 1.60
N GLY A 60 8.67 -10.03 1.85
CA GLY A 60 9.95 -9.70 1.24
C GLY A 60 9.85 -9.01 -0.10
N SER A 61 8.66 -9.01 -0.72
CA SER A 61 8.46 -8.28 -1.97
C SER A 61 8.53 -6.79 -1.74
N LYS A 62 8.97 -6.07 -2.75
CA LYS A 62 8.98 -4.61 -2.71
C LYS A 62 7.88 -4.08 -3.61
N ILE A 63 7.10 -3.15 -3.08
CA ILE A 63 6.07 -2.47 -3.84
C ILE A 63 6.43 -1.00 -3.96
N HIS A 64 5.98 -0.39 -5.05
CA HIS A 64 6.13 1.05 -5.24
C HIS A 64 4.78 1.69 -4.98
N VAL A 65 4.75 2.68 -4.10
CA VAL A 65 3.53 3.41 -3.79
C VAL A 65 3.72 4.83 -4.28
N GLU A 66 2.80 5.27 -5.13
CA GLU A 66 2.82 6.61 -5.69
C GLU A 66 1.57 7.34 -5.23
N ALA A 67 1.75 8.47 -4.56
CA ALA A 67 0.64 9.27 -4.05
C ALA A 67 0.72 10.67 -4.66
N SER A 68 -0.44 11.19 -5.08
CA SER A 68 -0.55 12.54 -5.66
C SER A 68 -1.66 13.30 -4.96
N GLY A 69 -1.38 14.52 -4.54
CA GLY A 69 -2.35 15.39 -3.89
C GLY A 69 -1.75 16.12 -2.71
N GLU A 70 -2.57 16.93 -2.04
CA GLU A 70 -2.10 17.76 -0.94
C GLU A 70 -1.62 16.93 0.24
N ASP A 71 -2.26 15.79 0.50
CA ASP A 71 -1.90 14.92 1.61
C ASP A 71 -1.11 13.68 1.17
N ALA A 72 -0.38 13.80 0.05
CA ALA A 72 0.41 12.69 -0.49
C ALA A 72 1.42 12.15 0.51
N GLU A 73 2.13 13.04 1.22
CA GLU A 73 3.13 12.59 2.19
C GLU A 73 2.49 11.89 3.37
N GLN A 74 1.34 12.39 3.81
CA GLN A 74 0.64 11.82 4.95
C GLN A 74 0.16 10.41 4.66
N VAL A 75 -0.39 10.17 3.46
CA VAL A 75 -0.87 8.84 3.13
C VAL A 75 0.31 7.86 3.00
N ILE A 76 1.43 8.30 2.43
CA ILE A 76 2.62 7.45 2.34
C ILE A 76 3.11 7.06 3.74
N LYS A 77 3.16 8.02 4.66
CA LYS A 77 3.58 7.73 6.04
C LYS A 77 2.62 6.76 6.73
N ALA A 78 1.32 6.92 6.49
CA ALA A 78 0.32 6.03 7.08
C ALA A 78 0.48 4.60 6.55
N LEU A 79 0.74 4.46 5.25
CA LEU A 79 0.95 3.14 4.64
C LEU A 79 2.25 2.52 5.14
N GLU A 80 3.29 3.31 5.27
CA GLU A 80 4.57 2.85 5.79
C GLU A 80 4.41 2.32 7.21
N LYS A 81 3.67 3.04 8.04
CA LYS A 81 3.41 2.63 9.42
C LYS A 81 2.61 1.34 9.47
N LEU A 82 1.61 1.21 8.61
CA LEU A 82 0.79 0.00 8.54
C LEU A 82 1.63 -1.21 8.15
N ILE A 83 2.50 -1.04 7.15
CA ILE A 83 3.37 -2.12 6.68
C ILE A 83 4.40 -2.48 7.75
N ASP A 84 4.98 -1.48 8.44
CA ASP A 84 5.95 -1.72 9.51
C ASP A 84 5.31 -2.46 10.69
N ALA A 85 4.02 -2.24 10.92
CA ALA A 85 3.26 -2.96 11.94
C ALA A 85 2.78 -4.33 11.43
N ARG A 86 3.22 -4.74 10.25
CA ARG A 86 2.86 -6.02 9.63
C ARG A 86 1.35 -6.18 9.52
N PHE A 87 0.67 -5.10 9.14
CA PHE A 87 -0.80 -5.08 9.02
C PHE A 87 -1.48 -5.57 10.30
N ASN A 88 -0.85 -5.29 11.45
CA ASN A 88 -1.35 -5.68 12.77
C ASN A 88 -1.45 -7.20 12.97
N GLU A 89 -0.68 -7.97 12.20
CA GLU A 89 -0.58 -9.41 12.39
C GLU A 89 0.47 -9.73 13.46
N ASN A 90 0.33 -10.87 14.09
CA ASN A 90 1.22 -11.31 15.17
C ASN A 90 2.45 -12.04 14.66
N GLU A 91 2.83 -11.83 13.45
CA GLU A 91 3.93 -12.54 12.82
C GLU A 91 5.18 -11.70 12.71
#